data_d6bf0708a1c1bf21a3e0a5a2b92f5d45
#
_entry.id   d6bf0708a1c1bf21a3e0a5a2b92f5d45
#
_cell.length_a   1.000
_cell.length_b   1.000
_cell.length_c   1.000
_cell.angle_alpha   90.00
_cell.angle_beta   90.00
_cell.angle_gamma   90.00
#
_symmetry.space_group_name_H-M   'P 1'
#
loop_
_entity.id
_entity.type
_entity.pdbx_description
1 polymer ?
#
loop_
_entity_poly.entity_id
_entity_poly.type
_entity_poly.pdbx_seq_one_letter_code
_entity_poly.pdbx_strand_id
1 'polypeptide(L)'
;MKHNLSIVLFFIFSAAAFGQTQENLLMERFFMNAFNPAYVGSEGKSIAIVTRTTWSGVTQAPRSNYLYYSGAPKKNLSFGVSVISNKIYIDTRNQYAVDASYKLKLGGQYTLNLGLKAGMASKKTNLEDLDRITTESNPFITTTNQGNYPVFGAGFLIQGEKLYFSLGTPNFLNPEKFIDDSSFIQNQNPILYMAA
;
A
#
# COMPACT_ATOMS: atom_id res chain seq x y z
N MET A 1 -5.08 36.36 21.19
CA MET A 1 -5.91 35.41 20.42
C MET A 1 -5.12 34.62 19.37
N LYS A 2 -4.17 35.19 18.60
CA LYS A 2 -3.39 34.47 17.56
C LYS A 2 -2.52 33.33 18.13
N HIS A 3 -1.87 33.51 19.29
CA HIS A 3 -1.03 32.47 19.91
C HIS A 3 -1.84 31.26 20.40
N ASN A 4 -3.05 31.47 20.91
CA ASN A 4 -3.88 30.35 21.39
C ASN A 4 -4.39 29.47 20.22
N LEU A 5 -4.64 30.07 19.06
CA LEU A 5 -5.03 29.34 17.85
C LEU A 5 -3.88 28.47 17.34
N SER A 6 -2.64 28.97 17.37
CA SER A 6 -1.46 28.21 16.96
C SER A 6 -1.17 27.01 17.89
N ILE A 7 -1.40 27.18 19.19
CA ILE A 7 -1.24 26.11 20.18
C ILE A 7 -2.29 25.03 19.96
N VAL A 8 -3.54 25.40 19.72
CA VAL A 8 -4.64 24.45 19.44
C VAL A 8 -4.36 23.68 18.13
N LEU A 9 -3.88 24.37 17.09
CA LEU A 9 -3.51 23.75 15.83
C LEU A 9 -2.35 22.75 16.00
N PHE A 10 -1.34 23.09 16.80
CA PHE A 10 -0.20 22.22 17.11
C PHE A 10 -0.65 20.95 17.86
N PHE A 11 -1.57 21.07 18.84
CA PHE A 11 -2.12 19.92 19.57
C PHE A 11 -3.01 19.04 18.70
N ILE A 12 -3.79 19.60 17.77
CA ILE A 12 -4.57 18.82 16.80
C ILE A 12 -3.65 18.03 15.85
N PHE A 13 -2.54 18.62 15.43
CA PHE A 13 -1.56 17.97 14.57
C PHE A 13 -0.77 16.86 15.28
N SER A 14 -0.44 17.04 16.56
CA SER A 14 0.30 16.02 17.35
C SER A 14 -0.56 14.81 17.72
N ALA A 15 -1.87 14.96 17.84
CA ALA A 15 -2.80 13.85 18.13
C ALA A 15 -2.98 12.88 16.93
N ALA A 16 -2.59 13.29 15.72
CA ALA A 16 -2.67 12.46 14.52
C ALA A 16 -1.40 11.60 14.25
N ALA A 17 -0.39 11.66 15.10
CA ALA A 17 0.86 10.91 14.95
C ALA A 17 0.72 9.47 15.48
N PHE A 18 -0.09 8.65 14.81
CA PHE A 18 -0.07 7.20 15.01
C PHE A 18 1.10 6.60 14.25
N GLY A 19 1.98 5.85 14.97
CA GLY A 19 3.07 5.12 14.33
C GLY A 19 2.52 4.07 13.36
N GLN A 20 2.89 4.20 12.08
CA GLN A 20 2.43 3.32 11.02
C GLN A 20 3.50 2.27 10.74
N THR A 21 3.15 1.00 10.88
CA THR A 21 3.95 -0.13 10.40
C THR A 21 3.59 -0.38 8.94
N GLN A 22 4.39 0.12 8.02
CA GLN A 22 4.22 -0.13 6.61
C GLN A 22 5.51 -0.55 5.91
N GLU A 23 5.31 -1.30 4.83
CA GLU A 23 6.37 -1.77 3.95
C GLU A 23 7.07 -0.57 3.30
N ASN A 24 8.36 -0.40 3.62
CA ASN A 24 9.18 0.63 2.97
C ASN A 24 9.47 0.21 1.52
N LEU A 25 8.78 0.80 0.57
CA LEU A 25 9.17 0.75 -0.84
C LEU A 25 10.30 1.76 -1.07
N LEU A 26 11.51 1.26 -1.34
CA LEU A 26 12.58 2.11 -1.82
C LEU A 26 12.15 2.73 -3.17
N MET A 27 12.47 4.01 -3.38
CA MET A 27 12.08 4.73 -4.59
C MET A 27 10.57 4.93 -4.78
N GLU A 28 9.88 5.28 -3.71
CA GLU A 28 8.43 5.54 -3.67
C GLU A 28 7.93 6.42 -4.82
N ARG A 29 8.73 7.40 -5.25
CA ARG A 29 8.40 8.29 -6.35
C ARG A 29 8.04 7.56 -7.66
N PHE A 30 8.65 6.41 -7.93
CA PHE A 30 8.37 5.63 -9.15
C PHE A 30 7.16 4.70 -9.00
N PHE A 31 6.65 4.55 -7.77
CA PHE A 31 5.58 3.61 -7.44
C PHE A 31 4.45 4.27 -6.65
N MET A 32 4.23 5.56 -6.85
CA MET A 32 3.19 6.32 -6.14
C MET A 32 1.79 5.71 -6.28
N ASN A 33 1.54 4.96 -7.35
CA ASN A 33 0.28 4.21 -7.52
C ASN A 33 0.10 3.07 -6.49
N ALA A 34 1.17 2.59 -5.86
CA ALA A 34 1.04 1.63 -4.75
C ALA A 34 0.25 2.24 -3.60
N PHE A 35 0.46 3.53 -3.35
CA PHE A 35 -0.13 4.29 -2.26
C PHE A 35 -1.39 5.05 -2.67
N ASN A 36 -1.42 5.53 -3.92
CA ASN A 36 -2.52 6.35 -4.42
C ASN A 36 -2.84 6.01 -5.88
N PRO A 37 -4.01 5.42 -6.18
CA PRO A 37 -4.40 5.02 -7.53
C PRO A 37 -4.55 6.18 -8.51
N ALA A 38 -4.65 7.43 -8.05
CA ALA A 38 -4.75 8.61 -8.91
C ALA A 38 -3.49 8.88 -9.74
N TYR A 39 -2.34 8.26 -9.38
CA TYR A 39 -1.10 8.39 -10.17
C TYR A 39 -1.10 7.56 -11.45
N VAL A 40 -2.03 6.63 -11.63
CA VAL A 40 -2.12 5.82 -12.85
C VAL A 40 -2.35 6.73 -14.06
N GLY A 41 -1.47 6.62 -15.06
CA GLY A 41 -1.53 7.42 -16.28
C GLY A 41 -1.16 8.91 -16.12
N SER A 42 -0.82 9.38 -14.91
CA SER A 42 -0.42 10.79 -14.70
C SER A 42 0.85 11.15 -15.48
N GLU A 43 1.79 10.23 -15.57
CA GLU A 43 3.05 10.37 -16.30
C GLU A 43 3.05 9.62 -17.64
N GLY A 44 1.88 9.12 -18.09
CA GLY A 44 1.72 8.36 -19.32
C GLY A 44 1.86 6.85 -19.13
N LYS A 45 2.31 6.16 -20.20
CA LYS A 45 2.51 4.72 -20.16
C LYS A 45 3.81 4.38 -19.48
N SER A 46 3.75 3.52 -18.47
CA SER A 46 4.93 3.07 -17.73
C SER A 46 4.81 1.61 -17.30
N ILE A 47 5.96 0.95 -17.17
CA ILE A 47 6.10 -0.36 -16.53
C ILE A 47 7.26 -0.28 -15.56
N ALA A 48 7.11 -0.87 -14.40
CA ALA A 48 8.15 -0.90 -13.40
C ALA A 48 8.17 -2.23 -12.66
N ILE A 49 9.37 -2.73 -12.41
CA ILE A 49 9.62 -3.95 -11.65
C ILE A 49 10.68 -3.61 -10.61
N VAL A 50 10.37 -3.89 -9.35
CA VAL A 50 11.32 -3.72 -8.24
C VAL A 50 11.40 -5.00 -7.44
N THR A 51 12.62 -5.39 -7.13
CA THR A 51 12.91 -6.44 -6.14
C THR A 51 13.79 -5.83 -5.07
N ARG A 52 13.37 -5.97 -3.83
CA ARG A 52 14.14 -5.57 -2.65
C ARG A 52 14.39 -6.78 -1.77
N THR A 53 15.63 -7.01 -1.39
CA THR A 53 16.03 -7.97 -0.36
C THR A 53 16.71 -7.19 0.77
N THR A 54 16.20 -7.33 1.98
CA THR A 54 16.80 -6.73 3.18
C THR A 54 17.68 -7.78 3.84
N TRP A 55 18.90 -7.41 4.33
CA TRP A 55 19.88 -8.32 4.92
C TRP A 55 20.32 -9.44 3.95
N SER A 56 20.88 -9.04 2.83
CA SER A 56 21.42 -9.98 1.84
C SER A 56 22.45 -10.93 2.50
N GLY A 57 22.32 -12.22 2.22
CA GLY A 57 23.16 -13.27 2.83
C GLY A 57 22.58 -13.91 4.10
N VAL A 58 21.48 -13.40 4.63
CA VAL A 58 20.76 -14.01 5.76
C VAL A 58 19.69 -14.98 5.23
N THR A 59 19.63 -16.18 5.79
CA THR A 59 18.60 -17.17 5.46
C THR A 59 17.22 -16.60 5.81
N GLN A 60 16.24 -16.73 4.89
CA GLN A 60 14.87 -16.22 5.04
C GLN A 60 14.77 -14.69 5.21
N ALA A 61 15.76 -13.96 4.68
CA ALA A 61 15.77 -12.50 4.67
C ALA A 61 14.48 -11.92 4.04
N PRO A 62 13.97 -10.79 4.55
CA PRO A 62 12.80 -10.14 3.99
C PRO A 62 12.98 -9.78 2.52
N ARG A 63 12.01 -10.19 1.68
CA ARG A 63 12.01 -9.91 0.25
C ARG A 63 10.68 -9.32 -0.18
N SER A 64 10.75 -8.21 -0.92
CA SER A 64 9.61 -7.55 -1.52
C SER A 64 9.80 -7.48 -3.04
N ASN A 65 8.78 -7.91 -3.77
CA ASN A 65 8.73 -7.80 -5.23
C ASN A 65 7.51 -6.95 -5.59
N TYR A 66 7.69 -6.04 -6.51
CA TYR A 66 6.65 -5.16 -6.99
C TYR A 66 6.70 -5.09 -8.51
N LEU A 67 5.56 -5.36 -9.15
CA LEU A 67 5.35 -5.19 -10.58
C LEU A 67 4.19 -4.21 -10.78
N TYR A 68 4.41 -3.24 -11.63
CA TYR A 68 3.42 -2.24 -11.97
C TYR A 68 3.39 -1.98 -13.47
N TYR A 69 2.19 -1.84 -14.00
CA TYR A 69 1.93 -1.35 -15.34
C TYR A 69 0.90 -0.22 -15.28
N SER A 70 1.18 0.89 -15.95
CA SER A 70 0.26 1.99 -16.18
C SER A 70 0.04 2.19 -17.67
N GLY A 71 -1.20 2.18 -18.10
CA GLY A 71 -1.58 2.53 -19.48
C GLY A 71 -1.58 4.05 -19.66
N ALA A 72 -1.28 4.48 -20.89
CA ALA A 72 -1.47 5.88 -21.26
C ALA A 72 -2.95 6.27 -21.21
N PRO A 73 -3.29 7.52 -20.85
CA PRO A 73 -4.67 7.95 -20.81
C PRO A 73 -5.32 7.90 -22.20
N LYS A 74 -6.46 7.23 -22.28
CA LYS A 74 -7.32 7.24 -23.45
C LYS A 74 -8.53 8.11 -23.14
N LYS A 75 -8.64 9.24 -23.84
CA LYS A 75 -9.58 10.36 -23.57
C LYS A 75 -9.38 10.89 -22.15
N ASN A 76 -9.48 10.63 -21.11
CA ASN A 76 -9.21 11.11 -19.75
C ASN A 76 -9.12 9.94 -18.75
N LEU A 77 -9.29 8.71 -19.23
CA LEU A 77 -9.31 7.53 -18.40
C LEU A 77 -8.02 6.73 -18.61
N SER A 78 -7.40 6.32 -17.52
CA SER A 78 -6.21 5.48 -17.48
C SER A 78 -6.47 4.24 -16.64
N PHE A 79 -5.84 3.13 -17.01
CA PHE A 79 -5.88 1.88 -16.25
C PHE A 79 -4.47 1.41 -15.94
N GLY A 80 -4.32 0.81 -14.80
CA GLY A 80 -3.09 0.17 -14.36
C GLY A 80 -3.34 -1.17 -13.69
N VAL A 81 -2.28 -1.95 -13.58
CA VAL A 81 -2.27 -3.22 -12.87
C VAL A 81 -1.07 -3.25 -11.94
N SER A 82 -1.25 -3.71 -10.73
CA SER A 82 -0.18 -3.86 -9.75
C SER A 82 -0.20 -5.24 -9.12
N VAL A 83 1.01 -5.79 -8.93
CA VAL A 83 1.24 -7.04 -8.21
C VAL A 83 2.33 -6.78 -7.18
N ILE A 84 2.02 -7.07 -5.93
CA ILE A 84 2.93 -6.93 -4.79
C ILE A 84 3.08 -8.32 -4.15
N SER A 85 4.31 -8.73 -3.88
CA SER A 85 4.61 -9.96 -3.16
C SER A 85 5.67 -9.66 -2.10
N ASN A 86 5.29 -9.82 -0.84
CA ASN A 86 6.15 -9.58 0.31
C ASN A 86 6.30 -10.86 1.10
N LYS A 87 7.53 -11.25 1.35
CA LYS A 87 7.86 -12.38 2.22
C LYS A 87 8.74 -11.86 3.35
N ILE A 88 8.30 -12.07 4.58
CA ILE A 88 9.05 -11.73 5.81
C ILE A 88 9.06 -12.98 6.68
N TYR A 89 10.18 -13.67 6.71
CA TYR A 89 10.36 -14.92 7.42
C TYR A 89 9.30 -15.95 7.01
N ILE A 90 8.36 -16.32 7.89
CA ILE A 90 7.27 -17.27 7.65
C ILE A 90 6.03 -16.63 7.03
N ASP A 91 5.92 -15.31 7.06
CA ASP A 91 4.79 -14.58 6.53
C ASP A 91 4.98 -14.24 5.05
N THR A 92 3.99 -14.59 4.24
CA THR A 92 3.92 -14.21 2.83
C THR A 92 2.61 -13.47 2.58
N ARG A 93 2.71 -12.30 1.97
CA ARG A 93 1.57 -11.49 1.54
C ARG A 93 1.67 -11.23 0.05
N ASN A 94 0.63 -11.57 -0.68
CA ASN A 94 0.51 -11.26 -2.10
C ASN A 94 -0.72 -10.38 -2.31
N GLN A 95 -0.59 -9.38 -3.18
CA GLN A 95 -1.69 -8.48 -3.54
C GLN A 95 -1.70 -8.30 -5.05
N TYR A 96 -2.89 -8.39 -5.64
CA TYR A 96 -3.18 -8.18 -7.05
C TYR A 96 -4.24 -7.10 -7.14
N ALA A 97 -3.99 -6.04 -7.87
CA ALA A 97 -4.95 -4.95 -7.99
C ALA A 97 -4.98 -4.35 -9.39
N VAL A 98 -6.14 -3.84 -9.73
CA VAL A 98 -6.39 -3.00 -10.90
C VAL A 98 -6.70 -1.60 -10.41
N ASP A 99 -6.09 -0.62 -11.04
CA ASP A 99 -6.26 0.79 -10.76
C ASP A 99 -6.94 1.47 -11.95
N ALA A 100 -7.84 2.40 -11.69
CA ALA A 100 -8.43 3.27 -12.69
C ALA A 100 -8.26 4.73 -12.23
N SER A 101 -7.86 5.61 -13.14
CA SER A 101 -7.72 7.04 -12.86
C SER A 101 -8.40 7.87 -13.94
N TYR A 102 -9.16 8.87 -13.51
CA TYR A 102 -9.84 9.82 -14.38
C TYR A 102 -9.26 11.22 -14.24
N LYS A 103 -8.75 11.78 -15.35
CA LYS A 103 -8.10 13.10 -15.40
C LYS A 103 -9.11 14.18 -15.77
N LEU A 104 -9.21 15.19 -14.91
CA LEU A 104 -10.00 16.42 -15.11
C LEU A 104 -9.04 17.62 -15.28
N LYS A 105 -9.33 18.48 -16.24
CA LYS A 105 -8.64 19.77 -16.38
C LYS A 105 -9.36 20.80 -15.53
N LEU A 106 -8.68 21.37 -14.53
CA LEU A 106 -9.26 22.38 -13.63
C LEU A 106 -9.16 23.82 -14.17
N GLY A 107 -8.54 23.99 -15.35
CA GLY A 107 -8.23 25.31 -15.93
C GLY A 107 -6.78 25.74 -15.67
N GLY A 108 -6.24 26.60 -16.53
CA GLY A 108 -4.83 26.98 -16.51
C GLY A 108 -3.93 25.75 -16.70
N GLN A 109 -2.93 25.61 -15.82
CA GLN A 109 -1.92 24.54 -15.86
C GLN A 109 -2.21 23.40 -14.88
N TYR A 110 -3.41 23.36 -14.24
CA TYR A 110 -3.73 22.38 -13.21
C TYR A 110 -4.62 21.26 -13.74
N THR A 111 -4.30 20.03 -13.32
CA THR A 111 -5.09 18.84 -13.54
C THR A 111 -5.43 18.16 -12.23
N LEU A 112 -6.63 17.58 -12.15
CA LEU A 112 -7.08 16.72 -11.05
C LEU A 112 -7.23 15.30 -11.58
N ASN A 113 -6.53 14.35 -11.00
CA ASN A 113 -6.71 12.93 -11.23
C ASN A 113 -7.47 12.32 -10.05
N LEU A 114 -8.56 11.61 -10.33
CA LEU A 114 -9.32 10.85 -9.35
C LEU A 114 -9.06 9.37 -9.59
N GLY A 115 -8.58 8.65 -8.58
CA GLY A 115 -8.17 7.26 -8.69
C GLY A 115 -9.00 6.32 -7.83
N LEU A 116 -9.28 5.14 -8.37
CA LEU A 116 -9.88 4.00 -7.67
C LEU A 116 -9.01 2.76 -7.87
N LYS A 117 -8.91 1.95 -6.82
CA LYS A 117 -8.21 0.67 -6.81
C LYS A 117 -9.17 -0.42 -6.38
N ALA A 118 -9.13 -1.55 -7.07
CA ALA A 118 -9.84 -2.77 -6.67
C ALA A 118 -8.93 -3.98 -6.86
N GLY A 119 -8.98 -4.93 -5.92
CA GLY A 119 -8.13 -6.10 -5.99
C GLY A 119 -8.39 -7.12 -4.90
N MET A 120 -7.48 -8.05 -4.80
CA MET A 120 -7.46 -9.11 -3.80
C MET A 120 -6.06 -9.21 -3.19
N ALA A 121 -6.01 -9.46 -1.90
CA ALA A 121 -4.78 -9.82 -1.20
C ALA A 121 -4.94 -11.17 -0.51
N SER A 122 -3.83 -11.90 -0.44
CA SER A 122 -3.71 -13.14 0.34
C SER A 122 -2.62 -12.96 1.38
N LYS A 123 -2.85 -13.46 2.58
CA LYS A 123 -1.85 -13.60 3.64
C LYS A 123 -1.70 -15.08 3.96
N LYS A 124 -0.46 -15.56 4.01
CA LYS A 124 -0.13 -16.93 4.39
C LYS A 124 0.98 -16.87 5.44
N THR A 125 0.76 -17.50 6.58
CA THR A 125 1.76 -17.70 7.62
C THR A 125 2.11 -19.19 7.67
N ASN A 126 3.35 -19.54 7.32
CA ASN A 126 3.81 -20.92 7.27
C ASN A 126 4.51 -21.30 8.57
N LEU A 127 3.79 -21.92 9.49
CA LEU A 127 4.30 -22.31 10.79
C LEU A 127 5.25 -23.52 10.74
N GLU A 128 5.28 -24.25 9.61
CA GLU A 128 6.21 -25.37 9.40
C GLU A 128 7.68 -24.90 9.25
N ASP A 129 7.87 -23.68 8.74
CA ASP A 129 9.19 -23.07 8.54
C ASP A 129 9.79 -22.48 9.84
N LEU A 130 9.12 -22.63 10.99
CA LEU A 130 9.65 -22.17 12.27
C LEU A 130 10.79 -23.08 12.72
N ASP A 131 12.01 -22.53 12.86
CA ASP A 131 13.13 -23.18 13.53
C ASP A 131 12.79 -23.34 15.03
N ARG A 132 12.46 -24.55 15.43
CA ARG A 132 12.10 -24.87 16.81
C ARG A 132 13.32 -25.27 17.59
N ILE A 133 13.51 -24.65 18.76
CA ILE A 133 14.56 -24.99 19.72
C ILE A 133 14.18 -26.30 20.48
N THR A 134 12.90 -26.68 20.51
CA THR A 134 12.42 -27.88 21.18
C THR A 134 11.86 -28.88 20.18
N THR A 135 12.26 -30.15 20.30
CA THR A 135 11.85 -31.27 19.45
C THR A 135 10.43 -31.76 19.76
N GLU A 136 9.71 -31.14 20.70
CA GLU A 136 8.35 -31.54 21.03
C GLU A 136 7.38 -31.10 19.92
N SER A 137 6.81 -32.10 19.27
CA SER A 137 5.75 -31.94 18.29
C SER A 137 4.47 -31.47 18.99
N ASN A 138 4.21 -30.17 18.98
CA ASN A 138 2.94 -29.64 19.42
C ASN A 138 1.98 -29.64 18.20
N PRO A 139 0.96 -30.52 18.17
CA PRO A 139 0.04 -30.64 17.04
C PRO A 139 -0.77 -29.36 16.76
N PHE A 140 -0.82 -28.42 17.72
CA PHE A 140 -1.50 -27.13 17.56
C PHE A 140 -0.69 -26.09 16.74
N ILE A 141 0.60 -26.35 16.43
CA ILE A 141 1.49 -25.39 15.76
C ILE A 141 1.77 -25.78 14.30
N THR A 142 1.15 -26.83 13.79
CA THR A 142 1.37 -27.33 12.40
C THR A 142 0.42 -26.70 11.37
N THR A 143 -0.46 -25.82 11.77
CA THR A 143 -1.48 -25.28 10.86
C THR A 143 -0.96 -24.05 10.13
N THR A 144 -0.87 -24.13 8.82
CA THR A 144 -0.63 -22.97 7.95
C THR A 144 -1.89 -22.12 7.91
N ASN A 145 -1.81 -20.90 8.45
CA ASN A 145 -2.90 -19.93 8.36
C ASN A 145 -2.87 -19.20 7.03
N GLN A 146 -3.94 -19.28 6.26
CA GLN A 146 -4.11 -18.58 5.00
C GLN A 146 -5.46 -17.88 4.95
N GLY A 147 -5.45 -16.61 4.57
CA GLY A 147 -6.66 -15.83 4.37
C GLY A 147 -6.57 -14.96 3.12
N ASN A 148 -7.71 -14.78 2.46
CA ASN A 148 -7.86 -13.87 1.33
C ASN A 148 -8.81 -12.75 1.72
N TYR A 149 -8.51 -11.53 1.30
CA TYR A 149 -9.35 -10.39 1.56
C TYR A 149 -9.37 -9.41 0.38
N PRO A 150 -10.50 -8.72 0.16
CA PRO A 150 -10.59 -7.72 -0.89
C PRO A 150 -9.77 -6.48 -0.55
N VAL A 151 -9.30 -5.79 -1.59
CA VAL A 151 -8.57 -4.52 -1.50
C VAL A 151 -9.36 -3.49 -2.28
N PHE A 152 -9.73 -2.38 -1.62
CA PHE A 152 -10.35 -1.23 -2.25
C PHE A 152 -9.63 0.03 -1.79
N GLY A 153 -9.17 0.82 -2.73
CA GLY A 153 -8.48 2.07 -2.48
C GLY A 153 -9.06 3.21 -3.29
N ALA A 154 -8.81 4.41 -2.84
CA ALA A 154 -9.20 5.62 -3.54
C ALA A 154 -8.17 6.72 -3.29
N GLY A 155 -8.15 7.72 -4.18
CA GLY A 155 -7.32 8.87 -3.99
C GLY A 155 -7.51 9.93 -5.05
N PHE A 156 -6.89 11.06 -4.80
CA PHE A 156 -6.82 12.14 -5.77
C PHE A 156 -5.40 12.71 -5.86
N LEU A 157 -5.10 13.30 -6.99
CA LEU A 157 -3.84 13.99 -7.28
C LEU A 157 -4.16 15.28 -8.03
N ILE A 158 -3.82 16.41 -7.43
CA ILE A 158 -3.80 17.72 -8.11
C ILE A 158 -2.36 17.96 -8.56
N GLN A 159 -2.17 18.21 -9.83
CA GLN A 159 -0.85 18.40 -10.44
C GLN A 159 -0.83 19.66 -11.28
N GLY A 160 0.17 20.51 -11.04
CA GLY A 160 0.52 21.68 -11.85
C GLY A 160 1.99 21.61 -12.29
N GLU A 161 2.51 22.66 -12.90
CA GLU A 161 3.91 22.67 -13.36
C GLU A 161 4.94 22.67 -12.23
N LYS A 162 4.65 23.31 -11.12
CA LYS A 162 5.62 23.52 -10.01
C LYS A 162 5.19 22.86 -8.70
N LEU A 163 3.92 22.56 -8.56
CA LEU A 163 3.35 22.05 -7.33
C LEU A 163 2.43 20.88 -7.65
N TYR A 164 2.46 19.89 -6.78
CA TYR A 164 1.47 18.83 -6.78
C TYR A 164 0.99 18.60 -5.34
N PHE A 165 -0.23 18.12 -5.21
CA PHE A 165 -0.78 17.69 -3.93
C PHE A 165 -1.55 16.39 -4.16
N SER A 166 -1.29 15.39 -3.35
CA SER A 166 -1.98 14.12 -3.44
C SER A 166 -2.43 13.61 -2.08
N LEU A 167 -3.59 12.99 -2.08
CA LEU A 167 -4.13 12.28 -0.93
C LEU A 167 -4.75 10.98 -1.41
N GLY A 168 -4.46 9.87 -0.72
CA GLY A 168 -4.99 8.59 -1.12
C GLY A 168 -4.78 7.51 -0.07
N THR A 169 -5.56 6.46 -0.21
CA THR A 169 -5.39 5.23 0.54
C THR A 169 -5.41 4.04 -0.40
N PRO A 170 -4.42 3.14 -0.33
CA PRO A 170 -4.37 1.95 -1.17
C PRO A 170 -5.41 0.89 -0.76
N ASN A 171 -5.85 0.91 0.49
CA ASN A 171 -6.90 0.06 1.00
C ASN A 171 -7.59 0.73 2.19
N PHE A 172 -8.91 0.89 2.11
CA PHE A 172 -9.73 1.41 3.20
C PHE A 172 -10.52 0.32 3.92
N LEU A 173 -10.38 -0.95 3.50
CA LEU A 173 -10.96 -2.09 4.22
C LEU A 173 -10.01 -2.61 5.29
N ASN A 174 -10.56 -2.97 6.42
CA ASN A 174 -9.82 -3.67 7.45
C ASN A 174 -9.77 -5.17 7.12
N PRO A 175 -8.57 -5.76 6.91
CA PRO A 175 -8.42 -7.19 6.61
C PRO A 175 -8.99 -8.13 7.67
N GLU A 176 -9.01 -7.71 8.94
CA GLU A 176 -9.49 -8.52 10.08
C GLU A 176 -10.93 -8.98 9.94
N LYS A 177 -11.77 -8.20 9.26
CA LYS A 177 -13.17 -8.56 9.04
C LYS A 177 -13.37 -9.74 8.08
N PHE A 178 -12.32 -10.14 7.37
CA PHE A 178 -12.38 -11.14 6.30
C PHE A 178 -11.55 -12.39 6.60
N ILE A 179 -10.79 -12.41 7.69
CA ILE A 179 -9.96 -13.54 8.11
C ILE A 179 -10.39 -13.96 9.50
N ASP A 180 -10.87 -15.17 9.63
CA ASP A 180 -11.56 -15.72 10.82
C ASP A 180 -10.62 -15.96 12.02
N ASP A 181 -9.31 -15.84 11.87
CA ASP A 181 -8.31 -16.14 12.88
C ASP A 181 -7.67 -14.86 13.43
N SER A 182 -8.25 -14.37 14.53
CA SER A 182 -7.89 -13.10 15.17
C SER A 182 -6.53 -13.12 15.90
N SER A 183 -5.87 -14.25 16.01
CA SER A 183 -4.67 -14.40 16.85
C SER A 183 -3.37 -13.89 16.22
N PHE A 184 -3.32 -13.61 14.90
CA PHE A 184 -2.12 -13.21 14.19
C PHE A 184 -2.26 -11.97 13.29
N ILE A 185 -3.35 -11.23 13.42
CA ILE A 185 -3.57 -10.04 12.59
C ILE A 185 -3.20 -8.82 13.40
N GLN A 186 -2.10 -8.21 13.03
CA GLN A 186 -1.79 -6.85 13.46
C GLN A 186 -2.85 -5.91 12.87
N ASN A 187 -3.55 -5.21 13.73
CA ASN A 187 -4.61 -4.26 13.39
C ASN A 187 -4.10 -3.26 12.34
N GLN A 188 -4.45 -3.45 11.08
CA GLN A 188 -4.07 -2.57 9.99
C GLN A 188 -5.19 -1.56 9.76
N ASN A 189 -5.12 -0.46 10.49
CA ASN A 189 -5.98 0.67 10.20
C ASN A 189 -5.72 1.19 8.77
N PRO A 190 -6.75 1.69 8.08
CA PRO A 190 -6.56 2.30 6.77
C PRO A 190 -5.55 3.45 6.87
N ILE A 191 -4.53 3.41 6.02
CA ILE A 191 -3.44 4.37 6.01
C ILE A 191 -3.74 5.41 4.95
N LEU A 192 -3.66 6.67 5.35
CA LEU A 192 -3.80 7.81 4.47
C LEU A 192 -2.41 8.34 4.10
N TYR A 193 -2.14 8.40 2.80
CA TYR A 193 -0.92 8.97 2.25
C TYR A 193 -1.15 10.37 1.74
N MET A 194 -0.27 11.28 2.14
CA MET A 194 -0.25 12.65 1.67
C MET A 194 1.14 12.97 1.11
N ALA A 195 1.19 13.61 -0.06
CA ALA A 195 2.42 14.09 -0.66
C ALA A 195 2.19 15.46 -1.31
N ALA A 196 3.21 16.33 -1.21
CA ALA A 196 3.19 17.69 -1.76
C ALA A 196 4.58 18.08 -2.30
#